data_4146a8d3a189b06b211bfc0b892f9fc3
#
_entry.id   4146a8d3a189b06b211bfc0b892f9fc3
#
_cell.length_a   1.000
_cell.length_b   1.000
_cell.length_c   1.000
_cell.angle_alpha   90.00
_cell.angle_beta   90.00
_cell.angle_gamma   90.00
#
_symmetry.space_group_name_H-M   'P 1'
#
loop_
_entity.id
_entity.type
_entity.pdbx_description
1 polymer ?
#
loop_
_entity_poly.entity_id
_entity_poly.type
_entity_poly.pdbx_seq_one_letter_code
_entity_poly.pdbx_strand_id
1 'polypeptide(L)'
;MRIGLLSPLALALLAGFSLPAQASSDDSCYPDWRVSRDGYEPCSNQPFLSPGNDSRVNLRLLLADKKAAPLAPNALGEDDLAQGFGPVPFPVYRLVPVPAANDEPDNKADDSRTAELDTLLQPLGIKREEYKTAGEAFLNGEGSRCRSNDDDSATAFISQVIKAQMPPAERDVLVKARLQLLTTCDWSRQVVDAQLTPSANAQLFRTYLQAAGDFYSGRFDYAERGFAAASTSDVPWLKETALYMTARTSLNQAQAEAFDEYGMPQREHVDKSALSDAEEGFLSYLKHYPQGDYVASARGLLRRVHWLANDDAKLAEDFTWQFTEATDAQRNVSVDELVEEADLKLLMVGNKAANSPMLQVVSDLMAMRAHTPPLLSREDLDKQKGTFANEPALFDFLQASYALYVEHQPDAALKHLPADVPSSLDYFAFSQQTLRALALEAKQDWKGAEALWLQLLPLAKQPLQRDQLELALAMNYERSGQLAKVFAADSPISAKQVRYILLRNVAGPDLLRQQIANASDRPSARVRNSCCSTKTCCAANTPPSPMTSSRPRSLTTSSAPAWATPIPAARP
;
A
#
# COMPACT_ATOMS: atom_id res chain seq x y z
N MET A 1 59.63 7.08 1.05
CA MET A 1 58.31 6.42 0.91
C MET A 1 57.64 6.43 2.28
N ARG A 2 56.73 7.37 2.51
CA ARG A 2 55.99 7.47 3.78
C ARG A 2 54.56 6.97 3.49
N ILE A 3 54.20 5.83 4.07
CA ILE A 3 52.87 5.25 4.06
C ILE A 3 52.08 5.97 5.14
N GLY A 4 51.10 6.80 4.73
CA GLY A 4 50.19 7.48 5.65
C GLY A 4 49.20 6.48 6.23
N LEU A 5 49.16 6.37 7.54
CA LEU A 5 48.16 5.65 8.31
C LEU A 5 46.82 6.40 8.19
N LEU A 6 45.85 5.80 7.53
CA LEU A 6 44.46 6.24 7.53
C LEU A 6 43.88 6.04 8.95
N SER A 7 43.28 7.11 9.46
CA SER A 7 42.73 7.18 10.80
C SER A 7 41.59 6.16 11.01
N PRO A 8 41.50 5.48 12.15
CA PRO A 8 40.46 4.52 12.48
C PRO A 8 39.05 5.14 12.59
N LEU A 9 38.92 6.47 12.51
CA LEU A 9 37.63 7.16 12.52
C LEU A 9 36.86 7.00 11.19
N ALA A 10 37.53 6.76 10.07
CA ALA A 10 36.88 6.62 8.77
C ALA A 10 36.22 5.23 8.58
N LEU A 11 36.63 4.22 9.36
CA LEU A 11 36.02 2.89 9.32
C LEU A 11 34.80 2.74 10.25
N ALA A 12 34.65 3.63 11.22
CA ALA A 12 33.52 3.60 12.16
C ALA A 12 32.23 4.24 11.59
N LEU A 13 32.34 5.06 10.54
CA LEU A 13 31.19 5.73 9.89
C LEU A 13 30.50 4.86 8.82
N LEU A 14 31.09 3.74 8.42
CA LEU A 14 30.47 2.80 7.48
C LEU A 14 29.72 1.63 8.14
N ALA A 15 29.78 1.51 9.47
CA ALA A 15 29.11 0.44 10.23
C ALA A 15 27.79 0.87 10.92
N GLY A 16 27.34 2.09 10.70
CA GLY A 16 26.32 2.73 11.53
C GLY A 16 24.89 2.75 11.01
N PHE A 17 24.57 2.39 9.79
CA PHE A 17 23.20 2.45 9.27
C PHE A 17 22.85 1.31 8.31
N SER A 18 22.94 0.08 8.80
CA SER A 18 22.08 -0.97 8.29
C SER A 18 20.91 -1.12 9.26
N LEU A 19 20.00 -0.16 9.29
CA LEU A 19 18.63 -0.49 9.62
C LEU A 19 18.22 -1.54 8.58
N PRO A 20 17.72 -2.72 8.99
CA PRO A 20 17.10 -3.60 8.03
C PRO A 20 15.96 -2.77 7.42
N ALA A 21 16.09 -2.40 6.15
CA ALA A 21 14.96 -1.97 5.38
C ALA A 21 14.02 -3.18 5.39
N GLN A 22 13.04 -3.16 6.27
CA GLN A 22 11.89 -4.06 6.20
C GLN A 22 11.05 -3.55 5.04
N ALA A 23 11.54 -3.83 3.83
CA ALA A 23 10.70 -3.69 2.67
C ALA A 23 9.51 -4.62 2.89
N SER A 24 8.31 -4.08 2.95
CA SER A 24 7.07 -4.85 2.94
C SER A 24 6.92 -5.60 1.62
N SER A 25 7.61 -5.17 0.60
CA SER A 25 7.63 -5.73 -0.74
C SER A 25 8.54 -6.95 -0.81
N ASP A 26 7.93 -8.09 -1.09
CA ASP A 26 8.62 -9.32 -1.40
C ASP A 26 8.91 -9.44 -2.91
N ASP A 27 9.31 -8.34 -3.55
CA ASP A 27 9.69 -8.32 -4.96
C ASP A 27 10.86 -9.28 -5.28
N SER A 28 11.54 -9.76 -4.26
CA SER A 28 12.59 -10.78 -4.35
C SER A 28 12.06 -12.22 -4.31
N CYS A 29 10.75 -12.43 -4.25
CA CYS A 29 10.16 -13.75 -4.23
C CYS A 29 10.29 -14.42 -5.61
N TYR A 30 11.04 -15.50 -5.65
CA TYR A 30 11.18 -16.33 -6.84
C TYR A 30 10.18 -17.48 -6.81
N PRO A 31 9.62 -17.87 -7.97
CA PRO A 31 8.71 -19.01 -8.04
C PRO A 31 9.44 -20.28 -7.59
N ASP A 32 8.87 -21.00 -6.64
CA ASP A 32 9.35 -22.32 -6.24
C ASP A 32 8.68 -23.40 -7.12
N TRP A 33 9.45 -24.39 -7.53
CA TRP A 33 8.92 -25.56 -8.23
C TRP A 33 8.14 -26.48 -7.30
N ARG A 34 8.30 -26.34 -5.98
CA ARG A 34 7.61 -27.13 -4.97
C ARG A 34 6.24 -26.55 -4.70
N VAL A 35 5.22 -27.37 -4.83
CA VAL A 35 3.90 -27.07 -4.31
C VAL A 35 3.95 -27.36 -2.81
N SER A 36 4.64 -26.52 -2.05
CA SER A 36 4.78 -26.69 -0.61
C SER A 36 4.60 -25.38 0.13
N ARG A 37 4.00 -25.45 1.30
CA ARG A 37 3.76 -24.30 2.16
C ARG A 37 5.05 -23.55 2.48
N ASP A 38 6.11 -24.27 2.83
CA ASP A 38 7.40 -23.70 3.21
C ASP A 38 8.08 -22.95 2.06
N GLY A 39 7.70 -23.24 0.80
CA GLY A 39 8.28 -22.63 -0.38
C GLY A 39 7.62 -21.32 -0.78
N TYR A 40 6.35 -21.09 -0.43
CA TYR A 40 5.64 -19.90 -0.91
C TYR A 40 5.05 -19.01 0.18
N GLU A 41 4.86 -19.49 1.41
CA GLU A 41 4.30 -18.68 2.49
C GLU A 41 5.10 -17.40 2.82
N PRO A 42 6.44 -17.45 2.87
CA PRO A 42 7.20 -16.26 3.26
C PRO A 42 7.13 -15.10 2.28
N CYS A 43 6.80 -15.39 1.03
CA CYS A 43 6.86 -14.40 -0.04
C CYS A 43 5.66 -14.39 -0.98
N SER A 44 4.56 -14.99 -0.58
CA SER A 44 3.35 -15.01 -1.41
C SER A 44 2.33 -13.97 -0.95
N ASN A 45 1.71 -13.32 -1.90
CA ASN A 45 0.61 -12.39 -1.68
C ASN A 45 -0.71 -13.10 -1.99
N GLN A 46 -1.21 -13.86 -1.04
CA GLN A 46 -2.36 -14.74 -1.19
C GLN A 46 -3.69 -14.01 -1.03
N PRO A 47 -4.80 -14.52 -1.61
CA PRO A 47 -6.12 -13.92 -1.50
C PRO A 47 -6.81 -14.22 -0.14
N PHE A 48 -6.03 -14.25 0.93
CA PHE A 48 -6.49 -14.36 2.31
C PHE A 48 -5.48 -13.69 3.25
N LEU A 49 -5.94 -13.22 4.40
CA LEU A 49 -5.09 -12.54 5.39
C LEU A 49 -4.01 -13.48 5.92
N SER A 50 -2.76 -13.05 5.85
CA SER A 50 -1.61 -13.87 6.24
C SER A 50 -0.43 -13.02 6.68
N PRO A 51 0.37 -13.48 7.66
CA PRO A 51 1.67 -12.87 7.95
C PRO A 51 2.63 -12.85 6.75
N GLY A 52 2.48 -13.78 5.81
CA GLY A 52 3.30 -13.86 4.59
C GLY A 52 2.96 -12.81 3.53
N ASN A 53 1.78 -12.21 3.60
CA ASN A 53 1.36 -11.19 2.64
C ASN A 53 2.06 -9.86 2.88
N ASP A 54 2.23 -9.08 1.82
CA ASP A 54 2.49 -7.66 1.91
C ASP A 54 1.34 -6.95 2.68
N SER A 55 1.68 -5.92 3.46
CA SER A 55 0.69 -5.15 4.24
C SER A 55 -0.41 -4.56 3.36
N ARG A 56 -0.05 -4.06 2.17
CA ARG A 56 -1.00 -3.52 1.19
C ARG A 56 -1.99 -4.58 0.71
N VAL A 57 -1.54 -5.81 0.51
CA VAL A 57 -2.42 -6.93 0.13
C VAL A 57 -3.40 -7.25 1.24
N ASN A 58 -2.93 -7.38 2.49
CA ASN A 58 -3.82 -7.61 3.63
C ASN A 58 -4.84 -6.49 3.79
N LEU A 59 -4.41 -5.23 3.63
CA LEU A 59 -5.30 -4.08 3.72
C LEU A 59 -6.33 -4.05 2.58
N ARG A 60 -5.91 -4.29 1.34
CA ARG A 60 -6.81 -4.35 0.17
C ARG A 60 -7.90 -5.43 0.31
N LEU A 61 -7.57 -6.61 0.87
CA LEU A 61 -8.55 -7.67 1.12
C LEU A 61 -9.66 -7.19 2.07
N LEU A 62 -9.30 -6.52 3.17
CA LEU A 62 -10.26 -5.97 4.13
C LEU A 62 -11.11 -4.84 3.53
N LEU A 63 -10.51 -3.99 2.70
CA LEU A 63 -11.21 -2.90 2.00
C LEU A 63 -12.18 -3.44 0.94
N ALA A 64 -11.83 -4.53 0.25
CA ALA A 64 -12.73 -5.18 -0.70
C ALA A 64 -13.99 -5.71 -0.02
N ASP A 65 -13.86 -6.32 1.16
CA ASP A 65 -15.01 -6.81 1.94
C ASP A 65 -15.92 -5.66 2.42
N LYS A 66 -15.33 -4.50 2.73
CA LYS A 66 -16.06 -3.27 3.06
C LYS A 66 -16.61 -2.54 1.81
N LYS A 67 -16.35 -3.06 0.60
CA LYS A 67 -16.72 -2.46 -0.70
C LYS A 67 -16.08 -1.08 -0.95
N ALA A 68 -15.03 -0.76 -0.24
CA ALA A 68 -14.29 0.49 -0.40
C ALA A 68 -13.34 0.44 -1.62
N ALA A 69 -12.80 -0.75 -1.92
CA ALA A 69 -11.93 -0.97 -3.06
C ALA A 69 -12.17 -2.38 -3.62
N PRO A 70 -13.05 -2.55 -4.62
CA PRO A 70 -13.27 -3.84 -5.27
C PRO A 70 -11.98 -4.29 -5.95
N LEU A 71 -11.66 -5.60 -5.86
CA LEU A 71 -10.46 -6.19 -6.42
C LEU A 71 -10.75 -6.99 -7.68
N ALA A 72 -9.82 -6.96 -8.63
CA ALA A 72 -9.82 -7.77 -9.83
C ALA A 72 -8.52 -8.59 -9.93
N PRO A 73 -8.56 -9.78 -10.58
CA PRO A 73 -7.34 -10.52 -10.87
C PRO A 73 -6.59 -9.81 -11.99
N ASN A 74 -5.32 -9.53 -11.79
CA ASN A 74 -4.42 -9.07 -12.84
C ASN A 74 -3.81 -10.27 -13.57
N ALA A 75 -3.81 -10.26 -14.90
CA ALA A 75 -3.14 -11.30 -15.68
C ALA A 75 -1.62 -11.17 -15.51
N LEU A 76 -0.93 -12.31 -15.44
CA LEU A 76 0.52 -12.33 -15.50
C LEU A 76 0.98 -12.02 -16.93
N GLY A 77 2.00 -11.18 -17.06
CA GLY A 77 2.64 -10.89 -18.33
C GLY A 77 3.42 -12.09 -18.90
N GLU A 78 3.82 -12.00 -20.17
CA GLU A 78 4.63 -13.04 -20.80
C GLU A 78 5.97 -13.24 -20.10
N ASP A 79 6.60 -12.16 -19.63
CA ASP A 79 7.87 -12.21 -18.90
C ASP A 79 7.70 -12.89 -17.54
N ASP A 80 6.62 -12.62 -16.82
CA ASP A 80 6.33 -13.30 -15.55
C ASP A 80 6.15 -14.80 -15.75
N LEU A 81 5.40 -15.19 -16.79
CA LEU A 81 5.20 -16.59 -17.13
C LEU A 81 6.50 -17.27 -17.58
N ALA A 82 7.37 -16.55 -18.30
CA ALA A 82 8.68 -17.04 -18.70
C ALA A 82 9.62 -17.27 -17.49
N GLN A 83 9.50 -16.43 -16.46
CA GLN A 83 10.22 -16.59 -15.18
C GLN A 83 9.61 -17.70 -14.31
N GLY A 84 8.46 -18.24 -14.69
CA GLY A 84 7.79 -19.34 -14.00
C GLY A 84 6.77 -18.89 -12.96
N PHE A 85 6.42 -17.60 -12.90
CA PHE A 85 5.31 -17.15 -12.07
C PHE A 85 4.00 -17.77 -12.55
N GLY A 86 3.16 -18.10 -11.60
CA GLY A 86 1.89 -18.75 -11.88
C GLY A 86 0.96 -18.60 -10.67
N PRO A 87 0.13 -19.60 -10.38
CA PRO A 87 -0.68 -19.57 -9.15
C PRO A 87 0.18 -19.63 -7.88
N VAL A 88 1.48 -19.94 -7.99
CA VAL A 88 2.42 -20.07 -6.85
C VAL A 88 3.76 -19.46 -7.27
N PRO A 89 4.26 -18.44 -6.57
CA PRO A 89 3.60 -17.60 -5.59
C PRO A 89 2.56 -16.67 -6.22
N PHE A 90 1.77 -15.98 -5.39
CA PHE A 90 0.90 -14.89 -5.81
C PHE A 90 1.67 -13.57 -5.64
N PRO A 91 2.18 -12.92 -6.69
CA PRO A 91 2.84 -11.62 -6.55
C PRO A 91 1.84 -10.52 -6.14
N VAL A 92 2.33 -9.45 -5.55
CA VAL A 92 1.50 -8.36 -5.00
C VAL A 92 0.52 -7.77 -6.02
N TYR A 93 0.94 -7.69 -7.28
CA TYR A 93 0.12 -7.14 -8.37
C TYR A 93 -0.90 -8.13 -8.96
N ARG A 94 -1.05 -9.33 -8.41
CA ARG A 94 -2.08 -10.29 -8.86
C ARG A 94 -3.50 -9.91 -8.46
N LEU A 95 -3.63 -9.14 -7.38
CA LEU A 95 -4.89 -8.51 -6.96
C LEU A 95 -4.72 -7.01 -7.03
N VAL A 96 -5.39 -6.39 -7.97
CA VAL A 96 -5.33 -4.95 -8.19
C VAL A 96 -6.70 -4.33 -7.94
N PRO A 97 -6.75 -3.07 -7.49
CA PRO A 97 -8.00 -2.32 -7.42
C PRO A 97 -8.66 -2.26 -8.81
N VAL A 98 -9.97 -2.37 -8.84
CA VAL A 98 -10.72 -2.03 -10.05
C VAL A 98 -10.69 -0.51 -10.17
N PRO A 99 -10.16 0.05 -11.28
CA PRO A 99 -10.15 1.49 -11.47
C PRO A 99 -11.56 2.06 -11.34
N ALA A 100 -11.70 3.20 -10.66
CA ALA A 100 -12.96 3.91 -10.64
C ALA A 100 -13.36 4.31 -12.08
N ALA A 101 -14.67 4.37 -12.35
CA ALA A 101 -15.16 4.66 -13.71
C ALA A 101 -14.68 6.03 -14.25
N ASN A 102 -14.10 6.87 -13.41
CA ASN A 102 -13.60 8.21 -13.71
C ASN A 102 -12.06 8.31 -13.68
N ASP A 103 -11.34 7.21 -13.47
CA ASP A 103 -9.88 7.18 -13.54
C ASP A 103 -9.43 7.21 -15.02
N GLU A 104 -9.55 8.39 -15.64
CA GLU A 104 -8.90 8.68 -16.91
C GLU A 104 -7.40 8.85 -16.68
N PRO A 105 -6.52 8.39 -17.59
CA PRO A 105 -5.08 8.59 -17.41
C PRO A 105 -4.74 10.09 -17.33
N ASP A 106 -3.84 10.44 -16.41
CA ASP A 106 -3.41 11.81 -16.04
C ASP A 106 -3.23 12.79 -17.21
N ASN A 107 -2.77 12.31 -18.36
CA ASN A 107 -2.53 13.15 -19.54
C ASN A 107 -3.80 13.81 -20.10
N LYS A 108 -4.97 13.17 -19.99
CA LYS A 108 -6.23 13.79 -20.48
C LYS A 108 -6.82 14.78 -19.47
N ALA A 109 -6.58 14.55 -18.17
CA ALA A 109 -7.01 15.47 -17.14
C ALA A 109 -6.25 16.80 -17.25
N ASP A 110 -4.96 16.76 -17.51
CA ASP A 110 -4.10 17.94 -17.68
C ASP A 110 -4.49 18.76 -18.93
N ASP A 111 -4.75 18.10 -20.04
CA ASP A 111 -5.25 18.75 -21.27
C ASP A 111 -6.61 19.45 -21.06
N SER A 112 -7.51 18.86 -20.25
CA SER A 112 -8.84 19.45 -20.00
C SER A 112 -8.76 20.69 -19.10
N ARG A 113 -7.92 20.69 -18.09
CA ARG A 113 -7.69 21.84 -17.17
C ARG A 113 -7.08 23.01 -17.89
N THR A 114 -6.09 22.75 -18.72
CA THR A 114 -5.47 23.75 -19.60
C THR A 114 -6.50 24.39 -20.52
N ALA A 115 -7.39 23.62 -21.13
CA ALA A 115 -8.44 24.10 -22.02
C ALA A 115 -9.48 24.98 -21.29
N GLU A 116 -9.78 24.71 -20.02
CA GLU A 116 -10.70 25.52 -19.21
C GLU A 116 -10.11 26.92 -18.95
N LEU A 117 -8.85 26.99 -18.53
CA LEU A 117 -8.16 28.26 -18.33
C LEU A 117 -8.12 29.08 -19.62
N ASP A 118 -7.76 28.48 -20.75
CA ASP A 118 -7.71 29.15 -22.04
C ASP A 118 -9.08 29.70 -22.47
N THR A 119 -10.16 28.95 -22.17
CA THR A 119 -11.53 29.38 -22.42
C THR A 119 -11.89 30.64 -21.63
N LEU A 120 -11.42 30.78 -20.38
CA LEU A 120 -11.62 31.99 -19.57
C LEU A 120 -10.80 33.17 -20.07
N LEU A 121 -9.63 32.94 -20.60
CA LEU A 121 -8.71 34.02 -21.07
C LEU A 121 -9.07 34.55 -22.45
N GLN A 122 -9.67 33.74 -23.32
CA GLN A 122 -10.00 34.12 -24.71
C GLN A 122 -10.84 35.39 -24.79
N PRO A 123 -11.95 35.62 -24.04
CA PRO A 123 -12.74 36.82 -24.09
C PRO A 123 -11.99 38.06 -23.60
N LEU A 124 -10.91 37.87 -22.83
CA LEU A 124 -10.07 38.95 -22.31
C LEU A 124 -8.93 39.36 -23.28
N GLY A 125 -8.73 38.60 -24.34
CA GLY A 125 -7.62 38.79 -25.28
C GLY A 125 -6.25 38.49 -24.67
N ILE A 126 -6.19 37.73 -23.58
CA ILE A 126 -4.95 37.36 -22.89
C ILE A 126 -4.51 36.00 -23.40
N LYS A 127 -3.24 35.86 -23.78
CA LYS A 127 -2.66 34.60 -24.27
C LYS A 127 -1.84 33.96 -23.18
N ARG A 128 -2.12 32.70 -22.90
CA ARG A 128 -1.43 31.89 -21.88
C ARG A 128 0.04 31.64 -22.21
N GLU A 129 0.40 31.49 -23.49
CA GLU A 129 1.79 31.26 -23.93
C GLU A 129 2.78 32.34 -23.49
N GLU A 130 2.27 33.53 -23.12
CA GLU A 130 3.07 34.60 -22.55
C GLU A 130 3.51 34.31 -21.10
N TYR A 131 2.84 33.32 -20.42
CA TYR A 131 3.04 32.97 -19.01
C TYR A 131 3.35 31.48 -18.92
N LYS A 132 4.62 31.12 -19.05
CA LYS A 132 5.04 29.72 -18.90
C LYS A 132 5.02 29.34 -17.41
N THR A 133 4.39 28.22 -17.09
CA THR A 133 4.54 27.61 -15.77
C THR A 133 6.02 27.36 -15.47
N ALA A 134 6.46 27.63 -14.25
CA ALA A 134 7.76 27.19 -13.79
C ALA A 134 7.78 25.67 -13.93
N GLY A 135 8.72 25.14 -14.69
CA GLY A 135 8.87 23.69 -14.86
C GLY A 135 8.87 23.03 -13.48
N GLU A 136 8.29 21.86 -13.38
CA GLU A 136 8.26 21.11 -12.13
C GLU A 136 9.66 21.06 -11.54
N ALA A 137 9.86 21.74 -10.43
CA ALA A 137 11.10 21.58 -9.70
C ALA A 137 11.13 20.13 -9.23
N PHE A 138 12.10 19.37 -9.68
CA PHE A 138 12.31 17.93 -9.41
C PHE A 138 12.22 17.56 -7.91
N LEU A 139 12.29 18.53 -7.01
CA LEU A 139 12.24 18.39 -5.56
C LEU A 139 10.90 18.79 -4.93
N ASN A 140 9.85 19.01 -5.70
CA ASN A 140 8.52 19.30 -5.18
C ASN A 140 7.85 18.02 -4.68
N GLY A 141 8.37 17.48 -3.56
CA GLY A 141 7.78 16.35 -2.87
C GLY A 141 6.34 16.61 -2.41
N GLU A 142 5.71 15.56 -1.90
CA GLU A 142 4.38 15.64 -1.29
C GLU A 142 4.28 16.81 -0.30
N GLY A 143 3.20 17.57 -0.39
CA GLY A 143 2.94 18.75 0.46
C GLY A 143 3.73 20.01 0.11
N SER A 144 4.52 20.01 -0.96
CA SER A 144 5.14 21.23 -1.46
C SER A 144 4.08 22.29 -1.80
N ARG A 145 4.31 23.54 -1.32
CA ARG A 145 3.43 24.67 -1.62
C ARG A 145 3.32 24.93 -3.13
N CYS A 146 4.37 24.61 -3.88
CA CYS A 146 4.46 24.84 -5.31
C CYS A 146 3.51 23.99 -6.14
N ARG A 147 3.21 22.76 -5.72
CA ARG A 147 2.26 21.86 -6.43
C ARG A 147 0.86 22.45 -6.61
N SER A 148 0.43 23.32 -5.72
CA SER A 148 -0.88 23.98 -5.82
C SER A 148 -0.86 25.30 -6.58
N ASN A 149 0.27 25.70 -7.15
CA ASN A 149 0.36 26.86 -8.04
C ASN A 149 0.21 26.40 -9.49
N ASP A 150 -0.95 25.88 -9.81
CA ASP A 150 -1.32 25.23 -11.06
C ASP A 150 -2.43 25.97 -11.80
N ASP A 151 -2.82 25.41 -12.94
CA ASP A 151 -3.88 25.94 -13.80
C ASP A 151 -5.25 25.90 -13.11
N ASP A 152 -5.53 24.89 -12.27
CA ASP A 152 -6.81 24.79 -11.54
C ASP A 152 -6.97 25.94 -10.55
N SER A 153 -5.94 26.23 -9.78
CA SER A 153 -5.96 27.34 -8.82
C SER A 153 -5.99 28.72 -9.53
N ALA A 154 -5.39 28.83 -10.72
CA ALA A 154 -5.51 30.01 -11.55
C ALA A 154 -6.92 30.17 -12.11
N THR A 155 -7.51 29.10 -12.63
CA THR A 155 -8.88 29.05 -13.15
C THR A 155 -9.88 29.44 -12.07
N ALA A 156 -9.75 28.87 -10.87
CA ALA A 156 -10.60 29.20 -9.73
C ALA A 156 -10.56 30.70 -9.40
N PHE A 157 -9.37 31.28 -9.25
CA PHE A 157 -9.21 32.71 -8.97
C PHE A 157 -9.75 33.60 -10.11
N ILE A 158 -9.36 33.31 -11.35
CA ILE A 158 -9.71 34.14 -12.53
C ILE A 158 -11.22 34.09 -12.75
N SER A 159 -11.88 32.94 -12.60
CA SER A 159 -13.34 32.85 -12.73
C SER A 159 -14.07 33.73 -11.72
N GLN A 160 -13.56 33.85 -10.49
CA GLN A 160 -14.14 34.74 -9.47
C GLN A 160 -13.89 36.23 -9.78
N VAL A 161 -12.70 36.58 -10.27
CA VAL A 161 -12.38 37.95 -10.71
C VAL A 161 -13.27 38.37 -11.86
N ILE A 162 -13.58 37.49 -12.82
CA ILE A 162 -14.50 37.73 -13.93
C ILE A 162 -15.92 37.97 -13.44
N LYS A 163 -16.39 37.18 -12.44
CA LYS A 163 -17.72 37.32 -11.87
C LYS A 163 -17.89 38.57 -10.99
N ALA A 164 -16.79 39.07 -10.43
CA ALA A 164 -16.82 40.24 -9.56
C ALA A 164 -17.07 41.53 -10.34
N GLN A 165 -17.94 42.41 -9.78
CA GLN A 165 -18.20 43.71 -10.36
C GLN A 165 -17.01 44.67 -10.10
N MET A 166 -16.19 44.88 -11.13
CA MET A 166 -15.06 45.81 -11.10
C MET A 166 -14.78 46.37 -12.50
N PRO A 167 -14.05 47.50 -12.61
CA PRO A 167 -13.65 48.03 -13.90
C PRO A 167 -12.82 47.04 -14.72
N PRO A 168 -13.03 46.92 -16.05
CA PRO A 168 -12.30 45.97 -16.89
C PRO A 168 -10.77 46.09 -16.78
N ALA A 169 -10.24 47.32 -16.68
CA ALA A 169 -8.80 47.52 -16.53
C ALA A 169 -8.23 46.94 -15.24
N GLU A 170 -8.97 47.00 -14.12
CA GLU A 170 -8.57 46.41 -12.84
C GLU A 170 -8.63 44.87 -12.88
N ARG A 171 -9.71 44.34 -13.50
CA ARG A 171 -9.86 42.89 -13.75
C ARG A 171 -8.67 42.34 -14.54
N ASP A 172 -8.32 42.98 -15.65
CA ASP A 172 -7.25 42.52 -16.54
C ASP A 172 -5.87 42.55 -15.83
N VAL A 173 -5.64 43.53 -14.96
CA VAL A 173 -4.44 43.61 -14.11
C VAL A 173 -4.38 42.40 -13.15
N LEU A 174 -5.49 42.06 -12.47
CA LEU A 174 -5.53 40.94 -11.53
C LEU A 174 -5.35 39.58 -12.23
N VAL A 175 -5.96 39.41 -13.41
CA VAL A 175 -5.82 38.19 -14.22
C VAL A 175 -4.35 38.00 -14.63
N LYS A 176 -3.72 39.08 -15.20
CA LYS A 176 -2.30 39.01 -15.59
C LYS A 176 -1.39 38.75 -14.40
N ALA A 177 -1.64 39.40 -13.27
CA ALA A 177 -0.85 39.17 -12.05
C ALA A 177 -0.99 37.74 -11.53
N ARG A 178 -2.20 37.11 -11.61
CA ARG A 178 -2.37 35.68 -11.26
C ARG A 178 -1.61 34.76 -12.20
N LEU A 179 -1.66 35.02 -13.52
CA LEU A 179 -0.89 34.26 -14.50
C LEU A 179 0.62 34.43 -14.30
N GLN A 180 1.07 35.65 -13.98
CA GLN A 180 2.47 35.89 -13.64
C GLN A 180 2.92 35.06 -12.44
N LEU A 181 2.04 34.84 -11.46
CA LEU A 181 2.33 34.03 -10.30
C LEU A 181 2.55 32.54 -10.65
N LEU A 182 1.95 32.03 -11.75
CA LEU A 182 2.20 30.66 -12.23
C LEU A 182 3.66 30.44 -12.69
N THR A 183 4.36 31.47 -13.07
CA THR A 183 5.70 31.37 -13.66
C THR A 183 6.80 31.15 -12.64
N THR A 184 6.49 31.26 -11.35
CA THR A 184 7.50 31.24 -10.28
C THR A 184 6.98 30.52 -9.05
N CYS A 185 7.82 29.68 -8.49
CA CYS A 185 7.64 29.10 -7.17
C CYS A 185 9.01 28.97 -6.50
N ASP A 186 9.69 30.09 -6.32
CA ASP A 186 10.97 30.18 -5.64
C ASP A 186 10.86 31.10 -4.40
N TRP A 187 11.94 31.24 -3.66
CA TRP A 187 12.01 32.14 -2.51
C TRP A 187 12.14 33.62 -2.89
N SER A 188 12.04 33.95 -4.18
CA SER A 188 12.04 35.34 -4.63
C SER A 188 10.72 36.01 -4.27
N ARG A 189 10.81 37.29 -3.91
CA ARG A 189 9.63 38.09 -3.54
C ARG A 189 8.75 38.33 -4.77
N GLN A 190 7.56 37.76 -4.76
CA GLN A 190 6.52 38.12 -5.72
C GLN A 190 5.83 39.42 -5.30
N VAL A 191 5.91 40.40 -6.13
CA VAL A 191 5.21 41.68 -5.90
C VAL A 191 4.08 41.77 -6.92
N VAL A 192 2.85 41.82 -6.44
CA VAL A 192 1.71 42.18 -7.27
C VAL A 192 1.74 43.67 -7.45
N ASP A 193 2.42 44.14 -8.51
CA ASP A 193 2.46 45.56 -8.86
C ASP A 193 1.12 45.98 -9.46
N ALA A 194 0.34 46.71 -8.70
CA ALA A 194 -0.88 47.32 -9.18
C ALA A 194 -0.78 48.84 -8.99
N GLN A 195 -0.42 49.50 -10.05
CA GLN A 195 -0.30 50.95 -10.11
C GLN A 195 -1.66 51.68 -10.11
N LEU A 196 -2.77 50.95 -10.02
CA LEU A 196 -4.13 51.48 -10.04
C LEU A 196 -4.65 51.70 -8.62
N THR A 197 -5.43 52.79 -8.42
CA THR A 197 -6.25 52.93 -7.19
C THR A 197 -7.42 51.98 -7.34
N PRO A 198 -7.43 50.83 -6.67
CA PRO A 198 -8.40 49.78 -6.94
C PRO A 198 -9.78 50.14 -6.35
N SER A 199 -10.85 49.71 -7.06
CA SER A 199 -12.20 49.62 -6.49
C SER A 199 -12.22 48.69 -5.29
N ALA A 200 -13.25 48.75 -4.46
CA ALA A 200 -13.35 47.92 -3.26
C ALA A 200 -13.19 46.41 -3.58
N ASN A 201 -13.86 45.91 -4.62
CA ASN A 201 -13.74 44.51 -5.04
C ASN A 201 -12.33 44.18 -5.54
N ALA A 202 -11.74 45.04 -6.38
CA ALA A 202 -10.36 44.81 -6.86
C ALA A 202 -9.36 44.80 -5.70
N GLN A 203 -9.55 45.60 -4.67
CA GLN A 203 -8.69 45.62 -3.48
C GLN A 203 -8.78 44.28 -2.70
N LEU A 204 -9.96 43.68 -2.59
CA LEU A 204 -10.11 42.39 -1.91
C LEU A 204 -9.34 41.28 -2.64
N PHE A 205 -9.52 41.15 -3.97
CA PHE A 205 -8.78 40.18 -4.78
C PHE A 205 -7.28 40.42 -4.80
N ARG A 206 -6.87 41.71 -4.82
CA ARG A 206 -5.46 42.10 -4.72
C ARG A 206 -4.85 41.64 -3.39
N THR A 207 -5.54 41.84 -2.27
CA THR A 207 -5.09 41.42 -0.93
C THR A 207 -4.85 39.92 -0.90
N TYR A 208 -5.81 39.14 -1.41
CA TYR A 208 -5.65 37.69 -1.52
C TYR A 208 -4.47 37.28 -2.42
N LEU A 209 -4.36 37.91 -3.61
CA LEU A 209 -3.30 37.56 -4.55
C LEU A 209 -1.90 37.91 -4.01
N GLN A 210 -1.77 39.02 -3.27
CA GLN A 210 -0.54 39.35 -2.58
C GLN A 210 -0.19 38.33 -1.51
N ALA A 211 -1.19 37.87 -0.71
CA ALA A 211 -1.00 36.82 0.28
C ALA A 211 -0.58 35.49 -0.37
N ALA A 212 -1.17 35.14 -1.51
CA ALA A 212 -0.77 33.96 -2.29
C ALA A 212 0.68 34.07 -2.80
N GLY A 213 1.08 35.27 -3.29
CA GLY A 213 2.47 35.55 -3.67
C GLY A 213 3.45 35.41 -2.50
N ASP A 214 3.07 35.93 -1.33
CA ASP A 214 3.86 35.77 -0.10
C ASP A 214 3.96 34.29 0.34
N PHE A 215 2.86 33.54 0.24
CA PHE A 215 2.83 32.10 0.52
C PHE A 215 3.77 31.30 -0.40
N TYR A 216 3.66 31.48 -1.72
CA TYR A 216 4.52 30.79 -2.68
C TYR A 216 5.99 31.21 -2.56
N SER A 217 6.27 32.42 -2.11
CA SER A 217 7.63 32.89 -1.81
C SER A 217 8.17 32.49 -0.43
N GLY A 218 7.43 31.70 0.35
CA GLY A 218 7.84 31.25 1.69
C GLY A 218 7.81 32.34 2.77
N ARG A 219 7.11 33.44 2.52
CA ARG A 219 6.97 34.57 3.46
C ARG A 219 5.72 34.38 4.32
N PHE A 220 5.70 33.33 5.11
CA PHE A 220 4.51 32.82 5.80
C PHE A 220 3.85 33.85 6.72
N ASP A 221 4.61 34.65 7.49
CA ASP A 221 4.06 35.70 8.35
C ASP A 221 3.26 36.77 7.58
N TYR A 222 3.69 37.09 6.36
CA TYR A 222 2.99 38.06 5.51
C TYR A 222 1.77 37.41 4.84
N ALA A 223 1.92 36.17 4.41
CA ALA A 223 0.82 35.39 3.83
C ALA A 223 -0.33 35.22 4.81
N GLU A 224 -0.03 34.82 6.05
CA GLU A 224 -1.03 34.64 7.12
C GLU A 224 -1.83 35.92 7.37
N ARG A 225 -1.15 37.06 7.56
CA ARG A 225 -1.81 38.36 7.76
C ARG A 225 -2.68 38.75 6.56
N GLY A 226 -2.21 38.47 5.34
CA GLY A 226 -2.95 38.75 4.13
C GLY A 226 -4.19 37.87 3.97
N PHE A 227 -4.10 36.58 4.25
CA PHE A 227 -5.24 35.67 4.24
C PHE A 227 -6.22 35.99 5.38
N ALA A 228 -5.74 36.29 6.59
CA ALA A 228 -6.60 36.74 7.68
C ALA A 228 -7.41 37.99 7.29
N ALA A 229 -6.80 38.95 6.63
CA ALA A 229 -7.52 40.12 6.10
C ALA A 229 -8.53 39.73 5.01
N ALA A 230 -8.18 38.83 4.10
CA ALA A 230 -9.09 38.36 3.04
C ALA A 230 -10.26 37.54 3.57
N SER A 231 -10.11 36.84 4.70
CA SER A 231 -11.19 36.03 5.32
C SER A 231 -12.35 36.87 5.88
N THR A 232 -12.15 38.17 6.05
CA THR A 232 -13.21 39.10 6.45
C THR A 232 -14.04 39.64 5.28
N SER A 233 -13.74 39.22 4.05
CA SER A 233 -14.43 39.61 2.83
C SER A 233 -15.89 39.19 2.81
N ASP A 234 -16.76 39.99 2.19
CA ASP A 234 -18.14 39.62 1.88
C ASP A 234 -18.23 38.73 0.62
N VAL A 235 -17.13 38.55 -0.11
CA VAL A 235 -17.06 37.61 -1.26
C VAL A 235 -16.91 36.18 -0.73
N PRO A 236 -17.94 35.31 -0.89
CA PRO A 236 -17.95 33.98 -0.24
C PRO A 236 -16.71 33.13 -0.58
N TRP A 237 -16.29 33.13 -1.85
CA TRP A 237 -15.12 32.38 -2.29
C TRP A 237 -13.84 32.87 -1.61
N LEU A 238 -13.62 34.21 -1.53
CA LEU A 238 -12.44 34.75 -0.86
C LEU A 238 -12.42 34.39 0.63
N LYS A 239 -13.58 34.46 1.28
CA LYS A 239 -13.73 34.13 2.70
C LYS A 239 -13.37 32.67 2.98
N GLU A 240 -13.91 31.74 2.19
CA GLU A 240 -13.65 30.31 2.32
C GLU A 240 -12.19 29.99 2.00
N THR A 241 -11.71 30.43 0.83
CA THR A 241 -10.34 30.14 0.36
C THR A 241 -9.30 30.72 1.32
N ALA A 242 -9.53 31.94 1.85
CA ALA A 242 -8.60 32.55 2.79
C ALA A 242 -8.51 31.75 4.12
N LEU A 243 -9.63 31.26 4.65
CA LEU A 243 -9.62 30.43 5.85
C LEU A 243 -8.82 29.14 5.63
N TYR A 244 -9.05 28.45 4.51
CA TYR A 244 -8.29 27.26 4.14
C TYR A 244 -6.79 27.58 3.93
N MET A 245 -6.45 28.68 3.25
CA MET A 245 -5.07 29.06 2.98
C MET A 245 -4.31 29.49 4.23
N THR A 246 -4.99 30.04 5.26
CA THR A 246 -4.35 30.29 6.57
C THR A 246 -3.83 29.00 7.18
N ALA A 247 -4.65 27.95 7.26
CA ALA A 247 -4.22 26.63 7.77
C ALA A 247 -3.07 26.02 6.94
N ARG A 248 -3.13 26.16 5.61
CA ARG A 248 -2.03 25.74 4.72
C ARG A 248 -0.74 26.52 4.95
N THR A 249 -0.84 27.80 5.26
CA THR A 249 0.32 28.65 5.55
C THR A 249 1.02 28.15 6.81
N SER A 250 0.27 27.91 7.89
CA SER A 250 0.80 27.35 9.14
C SER A 250 1.46 25.99 8.92
N LEU A 251 0.84 25.08 8.12
CA LEU A 251 1.45 23.78 7.79
C LEU A 251 2.78 23.94 7.01
N ASN A 252 2.82 24.83 6.03
CA ASN A 252 4.04 25.03 5.25
C ASN A 252 5.14 25.73 6.05
N GLN A 253 4.79 26.58 7.00
CA GLN A 253 5.71 27.12 7.98
C GLN A 253 6.25 25.99 8.89
N ALA A 254 5.38 25.14 9.42
CA ALA A 254 5.76 24.04 10.29
C ALA A 254 6.76 23.07 9.65
N GLN A 255 6.65 22.83 8.35
CA GLN A 255 7.48 21.88 7.64
C GLN A 255 8.67 22.51 6.87
N ALA A 256 8.90 23.82 6.98
CA ALA A 256 9.91 24.51 6.18
C ALA A 256 11.31 23.91 6.29
N GLU A 257 11.70 23.46 7.49
CA GLU A 257 13.00 22.84 7.81
C GLU A 257 12.89 21.35 8.09
N ALA A 258 11.71 20.74 7.84
CA ALA A 258 11.39 19.38 8.26
C ALA A 258 11.83 18.29 7.28
N PHE A 259 12.54 18.64 6.21
CA PHE A 259 12.99 17.66 5.21
C PHE A 259 14.45 17.92 4.84
N ASP A 260 15.22 16.86 4.67
CA ASP A 260 16.58 16.94 4.16
C ASP A 260 16.63 17.17 2.63
N GLU A 261 17.84 17.24 2.09
CA GLU A 261 18.07 17.41 0.65
C GLU A 261 17.56 16.25 -0.24
N TYR A 262 17.26 15.08 0.38
CA TYR A 262 16.67 13.91 -0.28
C TYR A 262 15.16 13.81 -0.08
N GLY A 263 14.56 14.79 0.61
CA GLY A 263 13.12 14.78 0.94
C GLY A 263 12.74 13.84 2.10
N MET A 264 13.73 13.36 2.87
CA MET A 264 13.47 12.52 4.04
C MET A 264 13.05 13.38 5.23
N PRO A 265 12.02 12.96 6.00
CA PRO A 265 11.49 13.76 7.10
C PRO A 265 12.47 13.83 8.29
N GLN A 266 12.73 15.07 8.73
CA GLN A 266 13.49 15.42 9.93
C GLN A 266 12.49 15.96 10.96
N ARG A 267 11.74 15.07 11.62
CA ARG A 267 10.61 15.44 12.49
C ARG A 267 11.00 16.29 13.68
N GLU A 268 12.24 16.23 14.13
CA GLU A 268 12.83 17.09 15.17
C GLU A 268 12.92 18.56 14.75
N HIS A 269 12.93 18.86 13.47
CA HIS A 269 12.97 20.22 12.91
C HIS A 269 11.59 20.80 12.59
N VAL A 270 10.52 20.03 12.87
CA VAL A 270 9.14 20.55 12.69
C VAL A 270 8.83 21.63 13.72
N ASP A 271 8.35 22.79 13.26
CA ASP A 271 7.80 23.80 14.16
C ASP A 271 6.44 23.32 14.71
N LYS A 272 6.46 22.87 15.97
CA LYS A 272 5.29 22.30 16.63
C LYS A 272 4.17 23.31 16.89
N SER A 273 4.50 24.60 17.06
CA SER A 273 3.50 25.64 17.25
C SER A 273 2.74 25.86 15.95
N ALA A 274 3.44 26.09 14.87
CA ALA A 274 2.84 26.25 13.54
C ALA A 274 2.07 24.98 13.11
N LEU A 275 2.54 23.79 13.50
CA LEU A 275 1.84 22.54 13.21
C LEU A 275 0.51 22.42 13.97
N SER A 276 0.46 22.86 15.24
CA SER A 276 -0.78 22.94 16.04
C SER A 276 -1.76 23.94 15.45
N ASP A 277 -1.27 25.11 15.01
CA ASP A 277 -2.10 26.13 14.36
C ASP A 277 -2.67 25.62 13.03
N ALA A 278 -1.92 24.82 12.30
CA ALA A 278 -2.38 24.16 11.08
C ALA A 278 -3.51 23.15 11.37
N GLU A 279 -3.36 22.31 12.39
CA GLU A 279 -4.39 21.35 12.81
C GLU A 279 -5.69 22.07 13.17
N GLU A 280 -5.62 23.08 14.05
CA GLU A 280 -6.77 23.87 14.46
C GLU A 280 -7.44 24.58 13.26
N GLY A 281 -6.63 25.14 12.38
CA GLY A 281 -7.08 25.83 11.18
C GLY A 281 -7.85 24.90 10.22
N PHE A 282 -7.35 23.68 9.93
CA PHE A 282 -8.05 22.71 9.08
C PHE A 282 -9.32 22.19 9.74
N LEU A 283 -9.30 21.91 11.05
CA LEU A 283 -10.49 21.48 11.77
C LEU A 283 -11.55 22.60 11.79
N SER A 284 -11.14 23.85 11.99
CA SER A 284 -12.03 25.02 11.90
C SER A 284 -12.61 25.18 10.49
N TYR A 285 -11.80 25.02 9.43
CA TYR A 285 -12.28 25.05 8.05
C TYR A 285 -13.36 23.98 7.82
N LEU A 286 -13.08 22.72 8.14
CA LEU A 286 -14.01 21.60 7.96
C LEU A 286 -15.33 21.77 8.73
N LYS A 287 -15.26 22.44 9.90
CA LYS A 287 -16.44 22.76 10.70
C LYS A 287 -17.30 23.86 10.05
N HIS A 288 -16.68 24.90 9.49
CA HIS A 288 -17.39 26.03 8.89
C HIS A 288 -17.88 25.74 7.47
N TYR A 289 -17.14 24.90 6.74
CA TYR A 289 -17.39 24.55 5.34
C TYR A 289 -17.41 23.03 5.13
N PRO A 290 -18.39 22.29 5.73
CA PRO A 290 -18.42 20.82 5.63
C PRO A 290 -18.68 20.30 4.21
N GLN A 291 -19.09 21.16 3.28
CA GLN A 291 -19.30 20.90 1.85
C GLN A 291 -18.52 21.90 0.98
N GLY A 292 -17.46 22.47 1.52
CA GLY A 292 -16.64 23.47 0.86
C GLY A 292 -15.72 22.88 -0.22
N ASP A 293 -15.22 23.78 -1.08
CA ASP A 293 -14.38 23.39 -2.23
C ASP A 293 -13.05 22.72 -1.84
N TYR A 294 -12.58 22.91 -0.60
CA TYR A 294 -11.29 22.40 -0.13
C TYR A 294 -11.40 21.25 0.89
N VAL A 295 -12.58 20.64 1.06
CA VAL A 295 -12.80 19.58 2.07
C VAL A 295 -11.87 18.40 1.85
N ALA A 296 -11.77 17.89 0.62
CA ALA A 296 -10.89 16.78 0.28
C ALA A 296 -9.42 17.10 0.60
N SER A 297 -8.96 18.27 0.17
CA SER A 297 -7.58 18.73 0.42
C SER A 297 -7.31 18.94 1.92
N ALA A 298 -8.23 19.57 2.67
CA ALA A 298 -8.08 19.78 4.11
C ALA A 298 -7.95 18.45 4.88
N ARG A 299 -8.75 17.44 4.50
CA ARG A 299 -8.66 16.09 5.04
C ARG A 299 -7.31 15.42 4.73
N GLY A 300 -6.82 15.57 3.50
CA GLY A 300 -5.50 15.06 3.12
C GLY A 300 -4.36 15.74 3.88
N LEU A 301 -4.45 17.05 4.08
CA LEU A 301 -3.44 17.81 4.82
C LEU A 301 -3.48 17.55 6.33
N LEU A 302 -4.62 17.18 6.92
CA LEU A 302 -4.69 16.71 8.31
C LEU A 302 -3.89 15.42 8.49
N ARG A 303 -3.97 14.43 7.57
CA ARG A 303 -3.10 13.24 7.64
C ARG A 303 -1.63 13.63 7.66
N ARG A 304 -1.23 14.63 6.86
CA ARG A 304 0.14 15.13 6.86
C ARG A 304 0.52 15.81 8.18
N VAL A 305 -0.38 16.59 8.78
CA VAL A 305 -0.19 17.21 10.11
C VAL A 305 0.05 16.12 11.15
N HIS A 306 -0.81 15.10 11.22
CA HIS A 306 -0.70 14.04 12.21
C HIS A 306 0.55 13.18 11.99
N TRP A 307 0.93 12.93 10.73
CA TRP A 307 2.18 12.25 10.40
C TRP A 307 3.42 13.04 10.84
N LEU A 308 3.47 14.36 10.62
CA LEU A 308 4.56 15.22 11.06
C LEU A 308 4.60 15.36 12.59
N ALA A 309 3.44 15.34 13.24
CA ALA A 309 3.32 15.34 14.70
C ALA A 309 3.76 14.03 15.34
N ASN A 310 3.95 12.95 14.56
CA ASN A 310 4.14 11.59 15.05
C ASN A 310 2.97 11.10 15.94
N ASP A 311 1.75 11.55 15.57
CA ASP A 311 0.50 11.14 16.23
C ASP A 311 -0.14 9.98 15.44
N ASP A 312 0.40 8.79 15.66
CA ASP A 312 -0.01 7.58 14.95
C ASP A 312 -1.49 7.24 15.20
N ALA A 313 -2.03 7.60 16.36
CA ALA A 313 -3.42 7.33 16.70
C ALA A 313 -4.37 8.17 15.83
N LYS A 314 -4.16 9.48 15.76
CA LYS A 314 -4.95 10.35 14.88
C LYS A 314 -4.74 10.01 13.40
N LEU A 315 -3.51 9.68 13.00
CA LEU A 315 -3.21 9.26 11.64
C LEU A 315 -3.99 7.99 11.25
N ALA A 316 -4.07 7.01 12.15
CA ALA A 316 -4.86 5.79 11.96
C ALA A 316 -6.37 6.08 11.89
N GLU A 317 -6.87 7.03 12.67
CA GLU A 317 -8.27 7.50 12.60
C GLU A 317 -8.56 8.16 11.25
N ASP A 318 -7.67 9.03 10.76
CA ASP A 318 -7.80 9.67 9.46
C ASP A 318 -7.86 8.64 8.32
N PHE A 319 -6.92 7.68 8.28
CA PHE A 319 -6.95 6.62 7.27
C PHE A 319 -8.23 5.79 7.38
N THR A 320 -8.65 5.43 8.59
CA THR A 320 -9.87 4.65 8.80
C THR A 320 -11.09 5.39 8.25
N TRP A 321 -11.23 6.68 8.55
CA TRP A 321 -12.31 7.50 8.02
C TRP A 321 -12.27 7.59 6.48
N GLN A 322 -11.08 7.78 5.91
CA GLN A 322 -10.90 7.82 4.44
C GLN A 322 -11.31 6.49 3.78
N PHE A 323 -11.01 5.37 4.41
CA PHE A 323 -11.32 4.05 3.87
C PHE A 323 -12.80 3.64 4.03
N THR A 324 -13.46 4.06 5.12
CA THR A 324 -14.75 3.48 5.50
C THR A 324 -15.94 4.43 5.40
N GLU A 325 -15.71 5.74 5.45
CA GLU A 325 -16.78 6.72 5.55
C GLU A 325 -16.74 7.78 4.44
N ALA A 326 -15.54 8.14 3.96
CA ALA A 326 -15.39 9.19 2.96
C ALA A 326 -15.97 8.76 1.60
N THR A 327 -16.65 9.68 0.94
CA THR A 327 -17.00 9.57 -0.49
C THR A 327 -15.81 9.95 -1.36
N ASP A 328 -15.84 9.60 -2.65
CA ASP A 328 -14.75 9.96 -3.58
C ASP A 328 -14.52 11.48 -3.66
N ALA A 329 -15.61 12.28 -3.58
CA ALA A 329 -15.51 13.74 -3.54
C ALA A 329 -14.84 14.30 -2.27
N GLN A 330 -14.74 13.51 -1.21
CA GLN A 330 -14.11 13.91 0.05
C GLN A 330 -12.68 13.39 0.19
N ARG A 331 -12.20 12.60 -0.77
CA ARG A 331 -10.83 12.10 -0.82
C ARG A 331 -9.97 13.00 -1.73
N ASN A 332 -8.78 13.30 -1.29
CA ASN A 332 -7.81 14.06 -2.09
C ASN A 332 -6.99 13.18 -3.05
N VAL A 333 -7.01 11.88 -2.84
CA VAL A 333 -6.32 10.86 -3.63
C VAL A 333 -7.19 9.60 -3.69
N SER A 334 -6.90 8.70 -4.62
CA SER A 334 -7.61 7.43 -4.77
C SER A 334 -7.44 6.52 -3.54
N VAL A 335 -8.31 5.52 -3.40
CA VAL A 335 -8.19 4.54 -2.30
C VAL A 335 -6.89 3.73 -2.43
N ASP A 336 -6.43 3.48 -3.65
CA ASP A 336 -5.17 2.75 -3.86
C ASP A 336 -3.96 3.56 -3.41
N GLU A 337 -3.91 4.85 -3.75
CA GLU A 337 -2.87 5.77 -3.24
C GLU A 337 -2.92 5.91 -1.72
N LEU A 338 -4.13 5.90 -1.11
CA LEU A 338 -4.26 5.88 0.35
C LEU A 338 -3.71 4.60 0.98
N VAL A 339 -3.84 3.45 0.31
CA VAL A 339 -3.22 2.18 0.75
C VAL A 339 -1.70 2.29 0.75
N GLU A 340 -1.11 2.82 -0.33
CA GLU A 340 0.34 3.05 -0.41
C GLU A 340 0.80 4.06 0.65
N GLU A 341 0.05 5.15 0.86
CA GLU A 341 0.36 6.15 1.89
C GLU A 341 0.29 5.57 3.30
N ALA A 342 -0.74 4.77 3.61
CA ALA A 342 -0.91 4.13 4.91
C ALA A 342 0.21 3.10 5.18
N ASP A 343 0.62 2.35 4.15
CA ASP A 343 1.75 1.43 4.26
C ASP A 343 3.03 2.17 4.63
N LEU A 344 3.39 3.20 3.87
CA LEU A 344 4.64 3.95 4.06
C LEU A 344 4.69 4.75 5.36
N LYS A 345 3.57 5.35 5.76
CA LYS A 345 3.54 6.32 6.88
C LYS A 345 3.14 5.72 8.22
N LEU A 346 2.46 4.57 8.22
CA LEU A 346 1.92 3.97 9.44
C LEU A 346 2.33 2.49 9.59
N LEU A 347 2.07 1.63 8.60
CA LEU A 347 2.20 0.19 8.74
C LEU A 347 3.65 -0.28 8.70
N MET A 348 4.46 0.20 7.76
CA MET A 348 5.88 -0.18 7.64
C MET A 348 6.74 0.22 8.85
N VAL A 349 6.36 1.27 9.54
CA VAL A 349 7.13 1.81 10.67
C VAL A 349 6.89 1.01 11.96
N GLY A 350 6.02 -0.02 11.91
CA GLY A 350 5.66 -0.83 13.08
C GLY A 350 4.86 -0.03 14.11
N ASN A 351 4.15 0.97 13.67
CA ASN A 351 3.43 1.90 14.51
C ASN A 351 2.11 1.34 15.01
N LYS A 352 1.65 1.93 16.09
CA LYS A 352 0.48 1.47 16.81
C LYS A 352 -0.78 2.07 16.21
N ALA A 353 -1.39 1.35 15.28
CA ALA A 353 -2.71 1.70 14.75
C ALA A 353 -3.84 1.44 15.79
N ALA A 354 -3.57 1.69 17.07
CA ALA A 354 -4.32 1.25 18.23
C ALA A 354 -5.82 1.62 18.24
N ASN A 355 -6.21 2.63 17.44
CA ASN A 355 -7.61 3.08 17.36
C ASN A 355 -8.35 2.55 16.12
N SER A 356 -7.69 1.75 15.29
CA SER A 356 -8.28 1.20 14.08
C SER A 356 -8.14 -0.33 14.03
N PRO A 357 -9.19 -1.11 14.32
CA PRO A 357 -9.12 -2.58 14.25
C PRO A 357 -8.60 -3.10 12.92
N MET A 358 -9.03 -2.51 11.81
CA MET A 358 -8.63 -2.91 10.47
C MET A 358 -7.11 -2.70 10.23
N LEU A 359 -6.57 -1.54 10.58
CA LEU A 359 -5.14 -1.25 10.42
C LEU A 359 -4.30 -2.03 11.44
N GLN A 360 -4.83 -2.23 12.65
CA GLN A 360 -4.17 -3.01 13.69
C GLN A 360 -4.01 -4.48 13.29
N VAL A 361 -5.04 -5.09 12.67
CA VAL A 361 -4.93 -6.47 12.13
C VAL A 361 -3.77 -6.58 11.13
N VAL A 362 -3.65 -5.62 10.21
CA VAL A 362 -2.57 -5.64 9.21
C VAL A 362 -1.21 -5.50 9.89
N SER A 363 -1.07 -4.54 10.82
CA SER A 363 0.17 -4.32 11.57
C SER A 363 0.58 -5.57 12.37
N ASP A 364 -0.37 -6.22 13.05
CA ASP A 364 -0.10 -7.42 13.86
C ASP A 364 0.29 -8.62 13.01
N LEU A 365 -0.35 -8.83 11.86
CA LEU A 365 0.05 -9.87 10.92
C LEU A 365 1.49 -9.66 10.43
N MET A 366 1.90 -8.43 10.16
CA MET A 366 3.29 -8.12 9.81
C MET A 366 4.23 -8.44 10.97
N ALA A 367 3.85 -8.09 12.21
CA ALA A 367 4.65 -8.35 13.40
C ALA A 367 4.76 -9.84 13.76
N MET A 368 3.86 -10.70 13.23
CA MET A 368 3.93 -12.16 13.36
C MET A 368 4.90 -12.84 12.39
N ARG A 369 5.52 -12.10 11.47
CA ARG A 369 6.55 -12.65 10.59
C ARG A 369 7.70 -13.23 11.41
N ALA A 370 8.42 -14.21 10.81
CA ALA A 370 9.48 -14.94 11.49
C ALA A 370 10.66 -14.03 11.89
N HIS A 371 10.63 -13.52 13.12
CA HIS A 371 11.72 -12.81 13.77
C HIS A 371 12.08 -13.49 15.09
N THR A 372 13.33 -13.33 15.51
CA THR A 372 13.78 -13.87 16.80
C THR A 372 14.45 -12.73 17.60
N PRO A 373 13.82 -12.25 18.70
CA PRO A 373 12.48 -12.60 19.21
C PRO A 373 11.33 -12.12 18.31
N PRO A 374 10.09 -12.65 18.47
CA PRO A 374 8.91 -12.14 17.79
C PRO A 374 8.70 -10.65 18.07
N LEU A 375 8.30 -9.87 17.04
CA LEU A 375 8.04 -8.42 17.19
C LEU A 375 6.76 -8.15 17.99
N LEU A 376 5.79 -9.08 17.95
CA LEU A 376 4.56 -9.03 18.74
C LEU A 376 4.62 -10.09 19.83
N SER A 377 4.48 -9.69 21.10
CA SER A 377 4.36 -10.65 22.21
C SER A 377 2.89 -11.06 22.44
N ARG A 378 2.69 -12.22 23.07
CA ARG A 378 1.34 -12.67 23.47
C ARG A 378 0.66 -11.64 24.37
N GLU A 379 1.40 -11.09 25.34
CA GLU A 379 0.89 -10.09 26.27
C GLU A 379 0.44 -8.80 25.55
N ASP A 380 1.18 -8.35 24.55
CA ASP A 380 0.82 -7.16 23.79
C ASP A 380 -0.39 -7.41 22.88
N LEU A 381 -0.50 -8.58 22.28
CA LEU A 381 -1.70 -8.98 21.53
C LEU A 381 -2.94 -9.01 22.46
N ASP A 382 -2.83 -9.57 23.66
CA ASP A 382 -3.96 -9.68 24.59
C ASP A 382 -4.42 -8.30 25.11
N LYS A 383 -3.51 -7.33 25.25
CA LYS A 383 -3.84 -5.93 25.61
C LYS A 383 -4.70 -5.23 24.56
N GLN A 384 -4.65 -5.66 23.31
CA GLN A 384 -5.39 -5.03 22.22
C GLN A 384 -6.88 -5.41 22.18
N LYS A 385 -7.35 -6.33 23.03
CA LYS A 385 -8.76 -6.77 23.05
C LYS A 385 -9.76 -5.60 23.05
N GLY A 386 -9.44 -4.49 23.73
CA GLY A 386 -10.27 -3.30 23.77
C GLY A 386 -10.44 -2.63 22.41
N THR A 387 -9.40 -2.58 21.60
CA THR A 387 -9.42 -2.04 20.23
C THR A 387 -10.43 -2.79 19.34
N PHE A 388 -10.55 -4.10 19.54
CA PHE A 388 -11.44 -4.96 18.75
C PHE A 388 -12.82 -5.18 19.35
N ALA A 389 -13.26 -4.36 20.34
CA ALA A 389 -14.53 -4.58 21.03
C ALA A 389 -15.75 -4.63 20.07
N ASN A 390 -15.72 -3.87 18.99
CA ASN A 390 -16.78 -3.85 17.97
C ASN A 390 -16.55 -4.84 16.82
N GLU A 391 -15.37 -5.43 16.71
CA GLU A 391 -14.99 -6.38 15.66
C GLU A 391 -14.32 -7.63 16.27
N PRO A 392 -15.00 -8.36 17.20
CA PRO A 392 -14.37 -9.45 17.95
C PRO A 392 -13.88 -10.60 17.06
N ALA A 393 -14.50 -10.83 15.91
CA ALA A 393 -14.08 -11.85 14.96
C ALA A 393 -12.67 -11.59 14.37
N LEU A 394 -12.28 -10.30 14.19
CA LEU A 394 -10.92 -9.94 13.79
C LEU A 394 -9.92 -10.26 14.90
N PHE A 395 -10.29 -10.02 16.15
CA PHE A 395 -9.42 -10.38 17.29
C PHE A 395 -9.23 -11.89 17.41
N ASP A 396 -10.31 -12.66 17.30
CA ASP A 396 -10.24 -14.13 17.30
C ASP A 396 -9.36 -14.64 16.16
N PHE A 397 -9.44 -14.04 14.97
CA PHE A 397 -8.57 -14.38 13.85
C PHE A 397 -7.09 -14.09 14.16
N LEU A 398 -6.77 -12.96 14.81
CA LEU A 398 -5.41 -12.66 15.25
C LEU A 398 -4.91 -13.63 16.30
N GLN A 399 -5.75 -13.99 17.28
CA GLN A 399 -5.42 -15.00 18.29
C GLN A 399 -5.12 -16.36 17.64
N ALA A 400 -5.93 -16.77 16.67
CA ALA A 400 -5.71 -17.98 15.88
C ALA A 400 -4.41 -17.93 15.07
N SER A 401 -4.17 -16.79 14.40
CA SER A 401 -2.96 -16.57 13.59
C SER A 401 -1.71 -16.64 14.46
N TYR A 402 -1.73 -15.96 15.61
CA TYR A 402 -0.61 -15.99 16.55
C TYR A 402 -0.33 -17.40 17.09
N ALA A 403 -1.39 -18.11 17.49
CA ALA A 403 -1.27 -19.49 17.95
C ALA A 403 -0.69 -20.43 16.88
N LEU A 404 -1.07 -20.26 15.61
CA LEU A 404 -0.58 -21.12 14.53
C LEU A 404 0.82 -20.72 14.06
N TYR A 405 1.05 -19.45 13.77
CA TYR A 405 2.29 -18.99 13.10
C TYR A 405 3.43 -18.74 14.06
N VAL A 406 3.15 -18.24 15.27
CA VAL A 406 4.19 -17.85 16.26
C VAL A 406 4.40 -18.96 17.28
N GLU A 407 3.32 -19.47 17.88
CA GLU A 407 3.41 -20.47 18.95
C GLU A 407 3.44 -21.93 18.45
N HIS A 408 3.12 -22.14 17.15
CA HIS A 408 3.01 -23.49 16.56
C HIS A 408 2.02 -24.41 17.30
N GLN A 409 0.91 -23.82 17.79
CA GLN A 409 -0.14 -24.51 18.55
C GLN A 409 -1.44 -24.61 17.75
N PRO A 410 -1.56 -25.54 16.79
CA PRO A 410 -2.74 -25.62 15.92
C PRO A 410 -4.05 -25.93 16.69
N ASP A 411 -4.00 -26.66 17.79
CA ASP A 411 -5.18 -26.91 18.64
C ASP A 411 -5.68 -25.62 19.33
N ALA A 412 -4.79 -24.72 19.70
CA ALA A 412 -5.15 -23.42 20.22
C ALA A 412 -5.76 -22.53 19.11
N ALA A 413 -5.16 -22.52 17.94
CA ALA A 413 -5.69 -21.79 16.79
C ALA A 413 -7.12 -22.21 16.44
N LEU A 414 -7.41 -23.51 16.40
CA LEU A 414 -8.75 -24.04 16.10
C LEU A 414 -9.84 -23.59 17.07
N LYS A 415 -9.51 -23.22 18.31
CA LYS A 415 -10.49 -22.74 19.30
C LYS A 415 -11.01 -21.34 19.00
N HIS A 416 -10.25 -20.53 18.27
CA HIS A 416 -10.58 -19.16 17.90
C HIS A 416 -11.19 -19.05 16.50
N LEU A 417 -11.30 -20.16 15.77
CA LEU A 417 -11.81 -20.15 14.40
C LEU A 417 -13.23 -20.74 14.32
N PRO A 418 -14.09 -20.19 13.46
CA PRO A 418 -15.45 -20.73 13.30
C PRO A 418 -15.40 -22.16 12.77
N ALA A 419 -16.17 -23.06 13.45
CA ALA A 419 -16.27 -24.47 13.06
C ALA A 419 -17.10 -24.67 11.79
N ASP A 420 -18.10 -23.82 11.59
CA ASP A 420 -19.04 -23.92 10.46
C ASP A 420 -18.50 -23.19 9.24
N VAL A 421 -18.74 -23.76 8.06
CA VAL A 421 -18.46 -23.09 6.78
C VAL A 421 -19.63 -22.17 6.46
N PRO A 422 -19.39 -20.85 6.21
CA PRO A 422 -20.46 -19.92 5.89
C PRO A 422 -21.05 -20.19 4.50
N SER A 423 -22.24 -19.66 4.23
CA SER A 423 -22.91 -19.81 2.93
C SER A 423 -22.27 -19.02 1.79
N SER A 424 -21.46 -18.01 2.12
CA SER A 424 -20.69 -17.21 1.17
C SER A 424 -19.33 -16.86 1.77
N LEU A 425 -18.33 -16.64 0.90
CA LEU A 425 -16.96 -16.32 1.28
C LEU A 425 -16.59 -14.92 0.77
N ASP A 426 -16.61 -13.93 1.65
CA ASP A 426 -15.78 -12.74 1.49
C ASP A 426 -14.32 -13.09 1.79
N TYR A 427 -13.39 -12.14 1.68
CA TYR A 427 -11.97 -12.44 1.93
C TYR A 427 -11.69 -12.74 3.40
N PHE A 428 -12.41 -12.12 4.33
CA PHE A 428 -12.20 -12.38 5.75
C PHE A 428 -12.71 -13.77 6.15
N ALA A 429 -13.93 -14.14 5.76
CA ALA A 429 -14.45 -15.50 6.00
C ALA A 429 -13.58 -16.57 5.32
N PHE A 430 -13.08 -16.28 4.12
CA PHE A 430 -12.14 -17.14 3.42
C PHE A 430 -10.82 -17.29 4.20
N SER A 431 -10.32 -16.19 4.79
CA SER A 431 -9.12 -16.20 5.63
C SER A 431 -9.29 -17.08 6.88
N GLN A 432 -10.44 -16.96 7.55
CA GLN A 432 -10.75 -17.79 8.73
C GLN A 432 -10.78 -19.29 8.39
N GLN A 433 -11.45 -19.67 7.30
CA GLN A 433 -11.55 -21.08 6.90
C GLN A 433 -10.22 -21.61 6.34
N THR A 434 -9.45 -20.77 5.65
CA THR A 434 -8.10 -21.13 5.20
C THR A 434 -7.18 -21.38 6.39
N LEU A 435 -7.16 -20.49 7.38
CA LEU A 435 -6.36 -20.66 8.59
C LEU A 435 -6.76 -21.91 9.36
N ARG A 436 -8.07 -22.24 9.40
CA ARG A 436 -8.57 -23.47 10.00
C ARG A 436 -8.05 -24.72 9.28
N ALA A 437 -8.09 -24.73 7.95
CA ALA A 437 -7.56 -25.85 7.17
C ALA A 437 -6.04 -26.00 7.35
N LEU A 438 -5.29 -24.89 7.39
CA LEU A 438 -3.86 -24.91 7.67
C LEU A 438 -3.55 -25.44 9.08
N ALA A 439 -4.38 -25.13 10.08
CA ALA A 439 -4.25 -25.69 11.42
C ALA A 439 -4.52 -27.21 11.45
N LEU A 440 -5.49 -27.70 10.66
CA LEU A 440 -5.72 -29.14 10.49
C LEU A 440 -4.53 -29.82 9.83
N GLU A 441 -3.95 -29.23 8.79
CA GLU A 441 -2.74 -29.75 8.13
C GLU A 441 -1.54 -29.77 9.08
N ALA A 442 -1.37 -28.75 9.92
CA ALA A 442 -0.30 -28.69 10.92
C ALA A 442 -0.42 -29.82 11.95
N LYS A 443 -1.64 -30.30 12.22
CA LYS A 443 -1.93 -31.52 13.04
C LYS A 443 -1.81 -32.79 12.25
N GLN A 444 -1.52 -32.77 10.96
CA GLN A 444 -1.55 -33.90 10.04
C GLN A 444 -2.95 -34.52 9.86
N ASP A 445 -4.00 -33.78 10.17
CA ASP A 445 -5.37 -34.16 9.85
C ASP A 445 -5.68 -33.84 8.37
N TRP A 446 -5.00 -34.59 7.50
CA TRP A 446 -5.09 -34.41 6.04
C TRP A 446 -6.51 -34.61 5.51
N LYS A 447 -7.29 -35.53 6.14
CA LYS A 447 -8.67 -35.80 5.74
C LYS A 447 -9.61 -34.69 6.13
N GLY A 448 -9.46 -34.13 7.33
CA GLY A 448 -10.21 -32.97 7.79
C GLY A 448 -9.93 -31.76 6.93
N ALA A 449 -8.67 -31.51 6.62
CA ALA A 449 -8.27 -30.40 5.72
C ALA A 449 -8.81 -30.59 4.29
N GLU A 450 -8.66 -31.81 3.71
CA GLU A 450 -9.23 -32.13 2.38
C GLU A 450 -10.73 -31.87 2.33
N ALA A 451 -11.48 -32.37 3.33
CA ALA A 451 -12.92 -32.17 3.38
C ALA A 451 -13.30 -30.69 3.43
N LEU A 452 -12.56 -29.87 4.20
CA LEU A 452 -12.79 -28.45 4.30
C LEU A 452 -12.46 -27.74 2.97
N TRP A 453 -11.32 -28.03 2.35
CA TRP A 453 -10.95 -27.45 1.06
C TRP A 453 -12.01 -27.74 -0.01
N LEU A 454 -12.53 -28.97 -0.06
CA LEU A 454 -13.58 -29.36 -1.00
C LEU A 454 -14.91 -28.64 -0.74
N GLN A 455 -15.27 -28.38 0.52
CA GLN A 455 -16.47 -27.61 0.88
C GLN A 455 -16.36 -26.13 0.47
N LEU A 456 -15.17 -25.55 0.50
CA LEU A 456 -14.94 -24.14 0.13
C LEU A 456 -14.96 -23.91 -1.38
N LEU A 457 -14.55 -24.87 -2.19
CA LEU A 457 -14.43 -24.73 -3.65
C LEU A 457 -15.68 -24.18 -4.35
N PRO A 458 -16.92 -24.71 -4.10
CA PRO A 458 -18.12 -24.17 -4.76
C PRO A 458 -18.50 -22.76 -4.29
N LEU A 459 -17.97 -22.33 -3.14
CA LEU A 459 -18.24 -21.02 -2.53
C LEU A 459 -17.25 -19.93 -2.97
N ALA A 460 -16.13 -20.31 -3.58
CA ALA A 460 -15.08 -19.42 -4.06
C ALA A 460 -15.56 -18.58 -5.25
N LYS A 461 -15.97 -17.34 -4.97
CA LYS A 461 -16.51 -16.38 -5.96
C LYS A 461 -15.65 -15.15 -6.13
N GLN A 462 -14.86 -14.82 -5.11
CA GLN A 462 -13.97 -13.68 -5.18
C GLN A 462 -12.70 -14.00 -6.01
N PRO A 463 -12.06 -13.00 -6.60
CA PRO A 463 -10.83 -13.17 -7.35
C PRO A 463 -9.78 -13.99 -6.62
N LEU A 464 -9.14 -14.90 -7.33
CA LEU A 464 -8.06 -15.80 -6.90
C LEU A 464 -8.41 -16.80 -5.77
N GLN A 465 -9.60 -16.76 -5.16
CA GLN A 465 -9.97 -17.74 -4.12
C GLN A 465 -9.94 -19.17 -4.66
N ARG A 466 -10.46 -19.38 -5.88
CA ARG A 466 -10.45 -20.73 -6.50
C ARG A 466 -9.03 -21.21 -6.79
N ASP A 467 -8.17 -20.34 -7.31
CA ASP A 467 -6.77 -20.69 -7.59
C ASP A 467 -6.05 -21.10 -6.30
N GLN A 468 -6.30 -20.38 -5.21
CA GLN A 468 -5.77 -20.69 -3.88
C GLN A 468 -6.25 -22.05 -3.38
N LEU A 469 -7.53 -22.37 -3.52
CA LEU A 469 -8.10 -23.66 -3.07
C LEU A 469 -7.56 -24.83 -3.88
N GLU A 470 -7.44 -24.69 -5.20
CA GLU A 470 -6.86 -25.73 -6.06
C GLU A 470 -5.39 -25.98 -5.69
N LEU A 471 -4.63 -24.91 -5.39
CA LEU A 471 -3.26 -25.02 -4.90
C LEU A 471 -3.19 -25.73 -3.53
N ALA A 472 -3.98 -25.26 -2.55
CA ALA A 472 -4.00 -25.82 -1.21
C ALA A 472 -4.37 -27.31 -1.22
N LEU A 473 -5.37 -27.67 -2.02
CA LEU A 473 -5.79 -29.08 -2.18
C LEU A 473 -4.69 -29.92 -2.85
N ALA A 474 -3.98 -29.38 -3.83
CA ALA A 474 -2.85 -30.05 -4.47
C ALA A 474 -1.71 -30.31 -3.48
N MET A 475 -1.41 -29.33 -2.62
CA MET A 475 -0.42 -29.47 -1.55
C MET A 475 -0.84 -30.50 -0.50
N ASN A 476 -2.10 -30.50 -0.13
CA ASN A 476 -2.67 -31.50 0.77
C ASN A 476 -2.50 -32.93 0.21
N TYR A 477 -2.83 -33.13 -1.07
CA TYR A 477 -2.66 -34.43 -1.75
C TYR A 477 -1.20 -34.85 -1.87
N GLU A 478 -0.29 -33.92 -2.12
CA GLU A 478 1.14 -34.21 -2.17
C GLU A 478 1.64 -34.71 -0.80
N ARG A 479 1.35 -33.94 0.27
CA ARG A 479 1.84 -34.19 1.63
C ARG A 479 1.21 -35.44 2.26
N SER A 480 -0.03 -35.70 1.94
CA SER A 480 -0.75 -36.91 2.42
C SER A 480 -0.43 -38.17 1.62
N GLY A 481 0.44 -38.10 0.61
CA GLY A 481 0.78 -39.24 -0.26
C GLY A 481 -0.31 -39.63 -1.25
N GLN A 482 -1.28 -38.75 -1.49
CA GLN A 482 -2.45 -38.97 -2.37
C GLN A 482 -2.34 -38.24 -3.71
N LEU A 483 -1.11 -37.99 -4.21
CA LEU A 483 -0.84 -37.20 -5.41
C LEU A 483 -1.66 -37.67 -6.62
N ALA A 484 -2.00 -38.95 -6.74
CA ALA A 484 -2.80 -39.45 -7.84
C ALA A 484 -4.21 -38.81 -7.94
N LYS A 485 -4.77 -38.34 -6.83
CA LYS A 485 -6.06 -37.62 -6.80
C LYS A 485 -6.03 -36.33 -7.61
N VAL A 486 -4.88 -35.64 -7.72
CA VAL A 486 -4.71 -34.43 -8.54
C VAL A 486 -5.03 -34.73 -10.00
N PHE A 487 -4.77 -35.95 -10.46
CA PHE A 487 -4.85 -36.36 -11.85
C PHE A 487 -6.04 -37.29 -12.14
N ALA A 488 -6.89 -37.57 -11.17
CA ALA A 488 -8.11 -38.34 -11.35
C ALA A 488 -9.07 -37.60 -12.32
N ALA A 489 -9.97 -38.37 -12.95
CA ALA A 489 -10.92 -37.80 -13.92
C ALA A 489 -11.92 -36.83 -13.28
N ASP A 490 -12.22 -37.00 -12.03
CA ASP A 490 -13.11 -36.19 -11.18
C ASP A 490 -12.35 -35.15 -10.32
N SER A 491 -11.05 -34.97 -10.56
CA SER A 491 -10.24 -34.04 -9.78
C SER A 491 -10.77 -32.62 -9.93
N PRO A 492 -11.02 -31.91 -8.83
CA PRO A 492 -11.42 -30.51 -8.87
C PRO A 492 -10.29 -29.55 -9.26
N ILE A 493 -9.04 -30.04 -9.29
CA ILE A 493 -7.85 -29.25 -9.60
C ILE A 493 -7.71 -29.13 -11.11
N SER A 494 -8.11 -27.96 -11.66
CA SER A 494 -8.05 -27.66 -13.08
C SER A 494 -6.82 -26.81 -13.46
N ALA A 495 -6.13 -26.20 -12.50
CA ALA A 495 -4.96 -25.33 -12.69
C ALA A 495 -3.81 -26.06 -13.41
N LYS A 496 -3.61 -25.75 -14.68
CA LYS A 496 -2.61 -26.41 -15.54
C LYS A 496 -1.19 -26.26 -14.98
N GLN A 497 -0.85 -25.11 -14.45
CA GLN A 497 0.47 -24.81 -13.86
C GLN A 497 0.75 -25.74 -12.67
N VAL A 498 -0.18 -25.87 -11.73
CA VAL A 498 -0.05 -26.75 -10.58
C VAL A 498 0.15 -28.20 -11.01
N ARG A 499 -0.70 -28.69 -11.92
CA ARG A 499 -0.59 -30.05 -12.48
C ARG A 499 0.74 -30.27 -13.20
N TYR A 500 1.22 -29.28 -13.96
CA TYR A 500 2.52 -29.35 -14.66
C TYR A 500 3.70 -29.45 -13.69
N ILE A 501 3.74 -28.59 -12.67
CA ILE A 501 4.78 -28.60 -11.63
C ILE A 501 4.84 -29.96 -10.94
N LEU A 502 3.68 -30.50 -10.54
CA LEU A 502 3.61 -31.79 -9.86
C LEU A 502 4.06 -32.95 -10.75
N LEU A 503 3.67 -32.96 -12.03
CA LEU A 503 4.16 -33.99 -12.96
C LEU A 503 5.67 -33.90 -13.18
N ARG A 504 6.18 -32.69 -13.38
CA ARG A 504 7.60 -32.48 -13.69
C ARG A 504 8.51 -32.81 -12.51
N ASN A 505 8.12 -32.40 -11.31
CA ASN A 505 9.06 -32.37 -10.18
C ASN A 505 8.74 -33.41 -9.10
N VAL A 506 7.47 -33.82 -8.95
CA VAL A 506 7.01 -34.65 -7.81
C VAL A 506 6.58 -36.07 -8.25
N ALA A 507 5.87 -36.18 -9.36
CA ALA A 507 5.27 -37.47 -9.79
C ALA A 507 6.31 -38.58 -10.00
N GLY A 508 6.01 -39.75 -9.45
CA GLY A 508 6.80 -40.97 -9.67
C GLY A 508 6.57 -41.61 -11.05
N PRO A 509 7.41 -42.61 -11.45
CA PRO A 509 7.33 -43.22 -12.78
C PRO A 509 5.97 -43.83 -13.11
N ASP A 510 5.32 -44.42 -12.14
CA ASP A 510 4.01 -45.12 -12.34
C ASP A 510 2.90 -44.10 -12.66
N LEU A 511 2.83 -43.00 -11.89
CA LEU A 511 1.88 -41.93 -12.15
C LEU A 511 2.14 -41.29 -13.51
N LEU A 512 3.42 -41.10 -13.90
CA LEU A 512 3.78 -40.58 -15.21
C LEU A 512 3.31 -41.50 -16.34
N ARG A 513 3.53 -42.84 -16.22
CA ARG A 513 3.05 -43.84 -17.20
C ARG A 513 1.52 -43.79 -17.35
N GLN A 514 0.81 -43.75 -16.21
CA GLN A 514 -0.64 -43.60 -16.21
C GLN A 514 -1.11 -42.35 -16.94
N GLN A 515 -0.45 -41.22 -16.67
CA GLN A 515 -0.80 -39.96 -17.31
C GLN A 515 -0.45 -39.91 -18.81
N ILE A 516 0.57 -40.65 -19.26
CA ILE A 516 0.87 -40.84 -20.67
C ILE A 516 -0.23 -41.65 -21.36
N ALA A 517 -0.64 -42.75 -20.75
CA ALA A 517 -1.69 -43.62 -21.29
C ALA A 517 -3.05 -42.87 -21.44
N ASN A 518 -3.32 -41.92 -20.53
CA ASN A 518 -4.57 -41.15 -20.52
C ASN A 518 -4.49 -39.86 -21.34
N ALA A 519 -3.36 -39.58 -22.02
CA ALA A 519 -3.17 -38.31 -22.73
C ALA A 519 -3.94 -38.27 -24.06
N SER A 520 -4.91 -37.38 -24.13
CA SER A 520 -5.56 -36.98 -25.37
C SER A 520 -4.91 -35.77 -26.08
N ASP A 521 -3.98 -35.07 -25.38
CA ASP A 521 -3.36 -33.81 -25.82
C ASP A 521 -1.85 -33.98 -26.06
N ARG A 522 -1.38 -33.66 -27.29
CA ARG A 522 0.02 -33.83 -27.72
C ARG A 522 1.06 -33.03 -26.93
N PRO A 523 0.87 -31.74 -26.54
CA PRO A 523 1.88 -31.00 -25.75
C PRO A 523 2.08 -31.59 -24.36
N SER A 524 1.00 -31.90 -23.67
CA SER A 524 1.03 -32.52 -22.34
C SER A 524 1.61 -33.94 -22.38
N ALA A 525 1.42 -34.68 -23.46
CA ALA A 525 2.02 -36.00 -23.68
C ALA A 525 3.53 -35.93 -23.82
N ARG A 526 4.09 -34.91 -24.52
CA ARG A 526 5.55 -34.75 -24.67
C ARG A 526 6.25 -34.52 -23.33
N VAL A 527 5.69 -33.63 -22.49
CA VAL A 527 6.26 -33.36 -21.15
C VAL A 527 6.20 -34.59 -20.27
N ARG A 528 5.08 -35.29 -20.26
CA ARG A 528 4.91 -36.55 -19.51
C ARG A 528 5.88 -37.62 -19.96
N ASN A 529 6.08 -37.79 -21.27
CA ASN A 529 7.04 -38.73 -21.85
C ASN A 529 8.48 -38.40 -21.46
N SER A 530 8.88 -37.11 -21.54
CA SER A 530 10.22 -36.67 -21.14
C SER A 530 10.49 -36.95 -19.66
N CYS A 531 9.56 -36.57 -18.77
CA CYS A 531 9.71 -36.83 -17.33
C CYS A 531 9.73 -38.33 -17.01
N CYS A 532 8.88 -39.14 -17.66
CA CYS A 532 8.86 -40.59 -17.46
C CYS A 532 10.18 -41.23 -17.90
N SER A 533 10.70 -40.87 -19.07
CA SER A 533 11.97 -41.40 -19.58
C SER A 533 13.12 -41.07 -18.63
N THR A 534 13.22 -39.84 -18.17
CA THR A 534 14.26 -39.41 -17.22
C THR A 534 14.19 -40.14 -15.89
N LYS A 535 13.01 -40.19 -15.26
CA LYS A 535 12.82 -40.84 -13.97
C LYS A 535 12.91 -42.36 -14.06
N THR A 536 12.48 -42.97 -15.15
CA THR A 536 12.60 -44.43 -15.38
C THR A 536 14.06 -44.83 -15.56
N CYS A 537 14.84 -44.02 -16.28
CA CYS A 537 16.28 -44.27 -16.40
C CYS A 537 17.00 -44.16 -15.05
N CYS A 538 16.66 -43.20 -14.22
CA CYS A 538 17.21 -43.07 -12.87
C CYS A 538 16.81 -44.27 -11.97
N ALA A 539 15.59 -44.73 -12.07
CA ALA A 539 15.12 -45.90 -11.30
C ALA A 539 15.75 -47.23 -11.75
N ALA A 540 16.05 -47.37 -13.05
CA ALA A 540 16.70 -48.58 -13.60
C ALA A 540 18.18 -48.68 -13.22
N ASN A 541 18.84 -47.59 -12.89
CA ASN A 541 20.24 -47.53 -12.48
C ASN A 541 20.47 -47.68 -10.97
N THR A 542 19.43 -47.85 -10.18
CA THR A 542 19.54 -48.12 -8.75
C THR A 542 19.42 -49.62 -8.53
N PRO A 543 20.48 -50.37 -8.15
CA PRO A 543 20.35 -51.78 -7.83
C PRO A 543 19.46 -51.94 -6.59
N PRO A 544 18.66 -53.00 -6.49
CA PRO A 544 17.84 -53.26 -5.32
C PRO A 544 18.73 -53.47 -4.11
N SER A 545 18.74 -52.51 -3.19
CA SER A 545 19.45 -52.66 -1.92
C SER A 545 18.68 -53.71 -1.07
N PRO A 546 19.40 -54.65 -0.43
CA PRO A 546 18.76 -55.61 0.45
C PRO A 546 18.11 -54.89 1.65
N MET A 547 16.89 -55.26 1.97
CA MET A 547 16.19 -54.80 3.17
C MET A 547 17.01 -55.15 4.42
N THR A 548 17.71 -54.18 4.96
CA THR A 548 18.19 -54.19 6.34
C THR A 548 17.45 -53.09 7.11
N SER A 549 16.69 -53.57 8.10
CA SER A 549 16.05 -52.71 9.10
C SER A 549 17.10 -51.83 9.78
N SER A 550 17.07 -50.55 9.59
CA SER A 550 17.84 -49.60 10.39
C SER A 550 17.03 -48.35 10.68
N ARG A 551 17.02 -48.04 11.97
CA ARG A 551 16.42 -46.92 12.69
C ARG A 551 16.56 -45.58 11.97
N PRO A 552 15.63 -44.61 12.24
CA PRO A 552 15.73 -43.27 11.67
C PRO A 552 16.99 -42.58 12.18
N ARG A 553 17.86 -42.18 11.26
CA ARG A 553 18.97 -41.27 11.54
C ARG A 553 18.42 -39.85 11.69
N SER A 554 18.77 -39.22 12.80
CA SER A 554 18.66 -37.79 13.02
C SER A 554 19.36 -37.04 11.86
N LEU A 555 18.62 -36.17 11.20
CA LEU A 555 19.17 -35.22 10.24
C LEU A 555 20.03 -34.21 10.99
N THR A 556 21.34 -34.38 10.91
CA THR A 556 22.31 -33.35 11.25
C THR A 556 22.29 -32.26 10.18
N THR A 557 22.17 -31.06 10.67
CA THR A 557 22.33 -29.76 10.05
C THR A 557 23.21 -29.73 8.79
N SER A 558 22.62 -29.38 7.67
CA SER A 558 23.29 -28.92 6.46
C SER A 558 23.70 -27.45 6.65
N SER A 559 24.94 -27.18 6.36
CA SER A 559 25.67 -25.91 6.45
C SER A 559 24.90 -24.68 5.93
N ALA A 560 24.81 -23.67 6.78
CA ALA A 560 24.40 -22.31 6.42
C ALA A 560 25.36 -21.67 5.41
N PRO A 561 24.87 -20.80 4.51
CA PRO A 561 25.72 -20.08 3.58
C PRO A 561 26.65 -19.09 4.30
N ALA A 562 27.80 -18.83 3.69
CA ALA A 562 29.00 -18.17 4.27
C ALA A 562 28.86 -16.72 4.79
N TRP A 563 27.66 -16.15 4.83
CA TRP A 563 27.41 -14.81 5.40
C TRP A 563 26.78 -14.83 6.82
N ALA A 564 26.54 -16.00 7.40
CA ALA A 564 25.92 -16.17 8.71
C ALA A 564 26.95 -16.56 9.80
N THR A 565 28.07 -15.86 9.91
CA THR A 565 28.98 -16.00 11.05
C THR A 565 28.65 -14.96 12.13
N PRO A 566 28.36 -15.37 13.38
CA PRO A 566 28.16 -14.44 14.48
C PRO A 566 29.49 -13.84 14.94
N ILE A 567 29.51 -12.53 15.10
CA ILE A 567 30.61 -11.78 15.72
C ILE A 567 30.64 -12.12 17.23
N PRO A 568 31.80 -12.45 17.82
CA PRO A 568 31.86 -12.76 19.25
C PRO A 568 31.65 -11.50 20.11
N ALA A 569 30.83 -11.65 21.14
CA ALA A 569 30.57 -10.64 22.16
C ALA A 569 31.85 -10.23 22.89
N ALA A 570 32.18 -8.95 22.90
CA ALA A 570 33.16 -8.36 23.81
C ALA A 570 32.60 -8.36 25.24
N ARG A 571 33.35 -8.90 26.18
CA ARG A 571 33.14 -8.80 27.62
C ARG A 571 33.87 -7.59 28.18
N PRO A 572 33.56 -7.20 29.44
CA PRO A 572 33.10 -5.89 29.87
C PRO A 572 34.16 -4.84 29.95
#